data_6c5eaa83c045e2cfd559f18d5faa205e
#
_entry.id   6c5eaa83c045e2cfd559f18d5faa205e
#
_cell.length_a   1.000
_cell.length_b   1.000
_cell.length_c   1.000
_cell.angle_alpha   90.00
_cell.angle_beta   90.00
_cell.angle_gamma   90.00
#
_symmetry.space_group_name_H-M   'P 1'
#
loop_
_entity.id
_entity.type
_entity.pdbx_description
1 polymer ?
#
loop_
_entity_poly.entity_id
_entity_poly.type
_entity_poly.pdbx_seq_one_letter_code
_entity_poly.pdbx_strand_id
1 'polypeptide(L)'
;RYTQNGLPVANFTIASTPRNFDRQANEWKDGEALFLRASVWREFAEHVAGSLTKGMRVIATGRLKQRSYQDREGNNRTAIELEVDEIGPSLRYATAQVTRAASGGGGGSFGGGQQARPQVQQAEEPWATPGSAAPDAWSAPGSYGDDTPF
;
A
#
# COMPACT_ATOMS: atom_id res chain seq x y z
N ARG A 1 0.78 8.10 20.02
CA ARG A 1 0.29 8.35 21.39
C ARG A 1 -1.18 7.94 21.51
N TYR A 2 -1.67 7.82 22.73
CA TYR A 2 -3.07 7.49 23.00
C TYR A 2 -3.83 8.76 23.44
N THR A 3 -5.11 8.85 23.05
CA THR A 3 -6.02 9.88 23.56
C THR A 3 -6.44 9.57 24.99
N GLN A 4 -7.11 10.52 25.66
CA GLN A 4 -7.66 10.31 27.01
C GLN A 4 -8.62 9.11 27.08
N ASN A 5 -9.27 8.77 25.99
CA ASN A 5 -10.19 7.63 25.87
C ASN A 5 -9.47 6.32 25.46
N GLY A 6 -8.14 6.30 25.49
CA GLY A 6 -7.35 5.11 25.13
C GLY A 6 -7.28 4.78 23.63
N LEU A 7 -7.77 5.67 22.76
CA LEU A 7 -7.69 5.47 21.31
C LEU A 7 -6.29 5.82 20.80
N PRO A 8 -5.62 4.92 20.06
CA PRO A 8 -4.34 5.24 19.45
C PRO A 8 -4.51 6.27 18.33
N VAL A 9 -3.61 7.25 18.30
CA VAL A 9 -3.51 8.26 17.25
C VAL A 9 -2.05 8.51 16.90
N ALA A 10 -1.72 8.49 15.62
CA ALA A 10 -0.43 8.93 15.13
C ALA A 10 -0.59 10.24 14.36
N ASN A 11 0.16 11.26 14.80
CA ASN A 11 0.25 12.55 14.14
C ASN A 11 1.66 12.73 13.60
N PHE A 12 1.76 13.10 12.35
CA PHE A 12 3.03 13.34 11.67
C PHE A 12 2.89 14.45 10.63
N THR A 13 4.00 14.88 10.06
CA THR A 13 4.01 15.90 9.02
C THR A 13 4.53 15.28 7.74
N ILE A 14 3.78 15.42 6.67
CA ILE A 14 4.21 15.06 5.31
C ILE A 14 4.82 16.32 4.70
N ALA A 15 6.08 16.22 4.24
CA ALA A 15 6.76 17.26 3.52
C ALA A 15 6.78 16.95 2.03
N SER A 16 6.41 17.89 1.19
CA SER A 16 6.46 17.77 -0.27
C SER A 16 7.14 18.99 -0.86
N THR A 17 8.27 18.78 -1.53
CA THR A 17 8.99 19.83 -2.24
C THR A 17 8.90 19.56 -3.73
N PRO A 18 8.11 20.36 -4.49
CA PRO A 18 8.04 20.20 -5.94
C PRO A 18 9.36 20.66 -6.56
N ARG A 19 9.76 19.99 -7.63
CA ARG A 19 10.90 20.43 -8.44
C ARG A 19 10.38 21.02 -9.74
N ASN A 20 10.79 22.24 -10.03
CA ASN A 20 10.43 22.98 -11.24
C ASN A 20 11.66 23.12 -12.13
N PHE A 21 11.48 22.89 -13.43
CA PHE A 21 12.55 23.10 -14.39
C PHE A 21 12.59 24.57 -14.82
N ASP A 22 13.69 25.24 -14.47
CA ASP A 22 13.97 26.63 -14.91
C ASP A 22 14.56 26.60 -16.33
N ARG A 23 13.74 26.99 -17.30
CA ARG A 23 14.15 26.99 -18.72
C ARG A 23 15.24 28.02 -19.03
N GLN A 24 15.34 29.12 -18.26
CA GLN A 24 16.35 30.15 -18.48
C GLN A 24 17.72 29.70 -17.96
N ALA A 25 17.75 29.08 -16.79
CA ALA A 25 18.96 28.56 -16.19
C ALA A 25 19.29 27.12 -16.67
N ASN A 26 18.38 26.46 -17.39
CA ASN A 26 18.46 25.06 -17.84
C ASN A 26 18.76 24.08 -16.69
N GLU A 27 18.16 24.31 -15.54
CA GLU A 27 18.38 23.52 -14.33
C GLU A 27 17.07 23.23 -13.57
N TRP A 28 17.08 22.18 -12.75
CA TRP A 28 15.99 21.87 -11.84
C TRP A 28 16.16 22.61 -10.53
N LYS A 29 15.18 23.46 -10.17
CA LYS A 29 15.13 24.17 -8.89
C LYS A 29 14.05 23.59 -8.00
N ASP A 30 14.35 23.51 -6.72
CA ASP A 30 13.37 23.13 -5.72
C ASP A 30 12.41 24.31 -5.51
N GLY A 31 11.11 24.02 -5.55
CA GLY A 31 10.07 24.96 -5.25
C GLY A 31 9.83 25.09 -3.74
N GLU A 32 8.78 25.82 -3.38
CA GLU A 32 8.38 25.99 -1.99
C GLU A 32 7.93 24.66 -1.38
N ALA A 33 8.46 24.33 -0.22
CA ALA A 33 8.13 23.11 0.50
C ALA A 33 6.75 23.22 1.16
N LEU A 34 5.86 22.29 0.86
CA LEU A 34 4.59 22.13 1.55
C LEU A 34 4.77 21.21 2.76
N PHE A 35 4.35 21.67 3.93
CA PHE A 35 4.28 20.87 5.15
C PHE A 35 2.82 20.66 5.54
N LEU A 36 2.34 19.43 5.42
CA LEU A 36 0.97 19.09 5.72
C LEU A 36 0.89 18.20 6.96
N ARG A 37 0.20 18.66 7.98
CA ARG A 37 -0.11 17.84 9.15
C ARG A 37 -1.05 16.72 8.76
N ALA A 38 -0.70 15.49 9.16
CA ALA A 38 -1.47 14.30 8.89
C ALA A 38 -1.78 13.56 10.18
N SER A 39 -2.95 12.93 10.24
CA SER A 39 -3.40 12.12 11.36
C SER A 39 -4.01 10.82 10.90
N VAL A 40 -3.72 9.75 11.64
CA VAL A 40 -4.32 8.43 11.51
C VAL A 40 -4.79 7.94 12.87
N TRP A 41 -5.82 7.10 12.91
CA TRP A 41 -6.52 6.75 14.12
C TRP A 41 -6.65 5.23 14.30
N ARG A 42 -6.81 4.80 15.55
CA ARG A 42 -7.07 3.40 15.93
C ARG A 42 -5.95 2.46 15.51
N GLU A 43 -6.27 1.22 15.20
CA GLU A 43 -5.34 0.18 14.77
C GLU A 43 -4.45 0.63 13.60
N PHE A 44 -5.00 1.41 12.67
CA PHE A 44 -4.23 1.98 11.56
C PHE A 44 -3.07 2.89 12.04
N ALA A 45 -3.26 3.61 13.16
CA ALA A 45 -2.19 4.41 13.75
C ALA A 45 -1.03 3.55 14.29
N GLU A 46 -1.34 2.38 14.83
CA GLU A 46 -0.35 1.42 15.30
C GLU A 46 0.44 0.81 14.13
N HIS A 47 -0.26 0.44 13.05
CA HIS A 47 0.38 -0.06 11.83
C HIS A 47 1.31 0.98 11.22
N VAL A 48 0.89 2.23 11.13
CA VAL A 48 1.71 3.34 10.61
C VAL A 48 2.92 3.58 11.50
N ALA A 49 2.74 3.59 12.82
CA ALA A 49 3.84 3.80 13.77
C ALA A 49 4.87 2.65 13.75
N GLY A 50 4.43 1.43 13.47
CA GLY A 50 5.30 0.25 13.36
C GLY A 50 5.99 0.10 12.00
N SER A 51 5.47 0.76 10.95
CA SER A 51 5.91 0.55 9.57
C SER A 51 6.69 1.73 8.98
N LEU A 52 6.35 2.95 9.39
CA LEU A 52 6.92 4.17 8.82
C LEU A 52 7.85 4.88 9.79
N THR A 53 8.98 5.36 9.29
CA THR A 53 9.95 6.14 10.07
C THR A 53 10.18 7.52 9.46
N LYS A 54 10.73 8.44 10.26
CA LYS A 54 11.08 9.78 9.81
C LYS A 54 12.05 9.72 8.63
N GLY A 55 11.75 10.47 7.58
CA GLY A 55 12.54 10.54 6.35
C GLY A 55 12.12 9.54 5.27
N MET A 56 11.23 8.59 5.56
CA MET A 56 10.70 7.70 4.53
C MET A 56 9.83 8.47 3.53
N ARG A 57 9.99 8.12 2.26
CA ARG A 57 9.10 8.58 1.20
C ARG A 57 7.82 7.77 1.25
N VAL A 58 6.68 8.48 1.27
CA VAL A 58 5.35 7.87 1.39
C VAL A 58 4.44 8.28 0.25
N ILE A 59 3.41 7.48 0.01
CA ILE A 59 2.23 7.84 -0.76
C ILE A 59 1.07 7.82 0.24
N ALA A 60 0.27 8.89 0.23
CA ALA A 60 -0.87 9.00 1.12
C ALA A 60 -2.08 9.54 0.37
N THR A 61 -3.25 9.03 0.73
CA THR A 61 -4.55 9.55 0.33
C THR A 61 -5.37 9.86 1.56
N GLY A 62 -6.28 10.82 1.46
CA GLY A 62 -7.09 11.22 2.60
C GLY A 62 -7.91 12.46 2.33
N ARG A 63 -8.54 12.96 3.38
CA ARG A 63 -9.45 14.11 3.33
C ARG A 63 -8.80 15.32 3.99
N LEU A 64 -8.77 16.45 3.29
CA LEU A 64 -8.35 17.71 3.88
C LEU A 64 -9.44 18.22 4.81
N LYS A 65 -9.04 18.56 6.04
CA LYS A 65 -9.90 19.19 7.04
C LYS A 65 -9.33 20.55 7.39
N GLN A 66 -10.20 21.53 7.37
CA GLN A 66 -9.89 22.87 7.87
C GLN A 66 -10.27 22.97 9.33
N ARG A 67 -9.34 23.42 10.15
CA ARG A 67 -9.54 23.69 11.58
C ARG A 67 -9.24 25.14 11.87
N SER A 68 -10.20 25.83 12.44
CA SER A 68 -10.00 27.19 12.98
C SER A 68 -9.68 27.10 14.47
N TYR A 69 -8.71 27.89 14.91
CA TYR A 69 -8.32 27.99 16.30
C TYR A 69 -7.84 29.43 16.60
N GLN A 70 -7.84 29.81 17.87
CA GLN A 70 -7.23 31.05 18.32
C GLN A 70 -5.79 30.78 18.76
N ASP A 71 -4.87 31.61 18.29
CA ASP A 71 -3.50 31.59 18.78
C ASP A 71 -3.41 32.21 20.22
N ARG A 72 -2.23 32.20 20.80
CA ARG A 72 -2.01 32.71 22.15
C ARG A 72 -2.24 34.22 22.26
N GLU A 73 -2.25 34.94 21.16
CA GLU A 73 -2.49 36.36 21.04
C GLU A 73 -3.97 36.69 20.78
N GLY A 74 -4.83 35.67 20.70
CA GLY A 74 -6.27 35.82 20.44
C GLY A 74 -6.66 35.96 18.98
N ASN A 75 -5.71 35.84 18.02
CA ASN A 75 -6.01 35.91 16.60
C ASN A 75 -6.60 34.61 16.09
N ASN A 76 -7.61 34.70 15.23
CA ASN A 76 -8.16 33.55 14.55
C ASN A 76 -7.17 33.03 13.49
N ARG A 77 -6.78 31.78 13.62
CA ARG A 77 -5.90 31.08 12.69
C ARG A 77 -6.64 29.88 12.07
N THR A 78 -6.26 29.58 10.86
CA THR A 78 -6.77 28.41 10.14
C THR A 78 -5.62 27.48 9.83
N ALA A 79 -5.77 26.21 10.17
CA ALA A 79 -4.86 25.14 9.77
C ALA A 79 -5.59 24.15 8.86
N ILE A 80 -4.87 23.67 7.86
CA ILE A 80 -5.32 22.58 7.00
C ILE A 80 -4.59 21.33 7.46
N GLU A 81 -5.33 20.28 7.73
CA GLU A 81 -4.83 18.98 8.18
C GLU A 81 -5.34 17.89 7.24
N LEU A 82 -4.56 16.83 7.07
CA LEU A 82 -4.93 15.65 6.30
C LEU A 82 -5.37 14.54 7.25
N GLU A 83 -6.63 14.16 7.19
CA GLU A 83 -7.09 12.91 7.78
C GLU A 83 -6.83 11.80 6.75
N VAL A 84 -5.89 10.93 7.07
CA VAL A 84 -5.36 9.93 6.14
C VAL A 84 -6.32 8.76 6.06
N ASP A 85 -6.74 8.42 4.84
CA ASP A 85 -7.52 7.21 4.56
C ASP A 85 -6.59 6.03 4.24
N GLU A 86 -5.48 6.27 3.48
CA GLU A 86 -4.48 5.27 3.14
C GLU A 86 -3.07 5.88 3.12
N ILE A 87 -2.07 5.15 3.63
CA ILE A 87 -0.67 5.54 3.55
C ILE A 87 0.23 4.31 3.48
N GLY A 88 1.30 4.43 2.72
CA GLY A 88 2.31 3.39 2.61
C GLY A 88 3.66 3.93 2.13
N PRO A 89 4.72 3.14 2.22
CA PRO A 89 6.02 3.51 1.67
C PRO A 89 5.95 3.62 0.14
N SER A 90 6.59 4.64 -0.40
CA SER A 90 6.75 4.78 -1.84
C SER A 90 7.87 3.85 -2.33
N LEU A 91 7.56 2.96 -3.28
CA LEU A 91 8.52 2.01 -3.85
C LEU A 91 9.36 2.58 -4.99
N ARG A 92 9.24 3.88 -5.28
CA ARG A 92 9.98 4.49 -6.40
C ARG A 92 11.50 4.32 -6.30
N TYR A 93 12.03 4.33 -5.07
CA TYR A 93 13.47 4.17 -4.79
C TYR A 93 13.74 3.21 -3.62
N ALA A 94 12.77 2.35 -3.30
CA ALA A 94 12.85 1.44 -2.18
C ALA A 94 12.07 0.16 -2.45
N THR A 95 12.37 -0.87 -1.67
CA THR A 95 11.59 -2.12 -1.60
C THR A 95 10.92 -2.22 -0.23
N ALA A 96 9.80 -2.91 -0.14
CA ALA A 96 9.12 -3.17 1.12
C ALA A 96 8.68 -4.63 1.19
N GLN A 97 8.77 -5.20 2.38
CA GLN A 97 8.15 -6.49 2.72
C GLN A 97 6.89 -6.20 3.53
N VAL A 98 5.79 -6.81 3.12
CA VAL A 98 4.49 -6.61 3.75
C VAL A 98 4.13 -7.85 4.56
N THR A 99 3.88 -7.65 5.85
CA THR A 99 3.31 -8.67 6.73
C THR A 99 1.86 -8.31 6.98
N ARG A 100 0.95 -9.23 6.69
CA ARG A 100 -0.47 -9.00 6.96
C ARG A 100 -0.69 -8.95 8.47
N ALA A 101 -1.34 -7.88 8.95
CA ALA A 101 -1.79 -7.82 10.33
C ALA A 101 -2.82 -8.92 10.56
N ALA A 102 -2.70 -9.61 11.70
CA ALA A 102 -3.71 -10.57 12.12
C ALA A 102 -5.00 -9.79 12.39
N SER A 103 -6.04 -10.05 11.58
CA SER A 103 -7.37 -9.53 11.89
C SER A 103 -7.80 -10.13 13.24
N GLY A 104 -7.94 -9.29 14.25
CA GLY A 104 -8.49 -9.67 15.56
C GLY A 104 -9.97 -10.04 15.44
N GLY A 105 -10.26 -11.14 14.79
CA GLY A 105 -11.58 -11.74 14.66
C GLY A 105 -11.53 -13.18 15.10
N GLY A 106 -12.25 -13.46 16.18
CA GLY A 106 -12.54 -14.67 16.87
C GLY A 106 -12.01 -16.00 16.32
N GLY A 107 -11.15 -16.63 17.10
CA GLY A 107 -10.69 -17.97 16.86
C GLY A 107 -11.85 -18.97 16.81
N GLY A 108 -12.10 -19.49 15.64
CA GLY A 108 -12.69 -20.79 15.46
C GLY A 108 -11.55 -21.78 15.37
N SER A 109 -11.10 -22.29 16.53
CA SER A 109 -10.27 -23.48 16.60
C SER A 109 -11.11 -24.65 16.09
N PHE A 110 -10.99 -24.97 14.82
CA PHE A 110 -11.35 -26.31 14.38
C PHE A 110 -10.19 -27.23 14.72
N GLY A 111 -10.35 -27.89 15.88
CA GLY A 111 -9.48 -28.97 16.31
C GLY A 111 -9.32 -30.00 15.23
N GLY A 112 -8.07 -30.32 14.92
CA GLY A 112 -7.68 -31.36 13.99
C GLY A 112 -8.17 -32.72 14.48
N GLY A 113 -9.22 -33.22 13.86
CA GLY A 113 -9.55 -34.61 13.81
C GLY A 113 -8.87 -35.23 12.62
N GLN A 114 -7.84 -36.02 12.88
CA GLN A 114 -7.19 -36.88 11.91
C GLN A 114 -8.17 -38.02 11.56
N GLN A 115 -8.99 -37.84 10.53
CA GLN A 115 -9.79 -38.90 9.95
C GLN A 115 -9.21 -39.31 8.62
N ALA A 116 -8.89 -40.60 8.55
CA ALA A 116 -8.42 -41.31 7.38
C ALA A 116 -9.29 -40.99 6.15
N ARG A 117 -8.62 -40.62 5.06
CA ARG A 117 -9.26 -40.43 3.75
C ARG A 117 -9.84 -41.76 3.27
N PRO A 118 -11.14 -41.87 2.98
CA PRO A 118 -11.62 -42.92 2.12
C PRO A 118 -11.11 -42.66 0.70
N GLN A 119 -10.56 -43.69 0.10
CA GLN A 119 -10.17 -43.73 -1.29
C GLN A 119 -11.43 -43.61 -2.14
N VAL A 120 -11.65 -42.42 -2.73
CA VAL A 120 -12.75 -42.22 -3.67
C VAL A 120 -12.29 -42.77 -5.00
N GLN A 121 -12.96 -43.86 -5.45
CA GLN A 121 -12.88 -44.34 -6.81
C GLN A 121 -13.17 -43.20 -7.78
N GLN A 122 -12.27 -43.00 -8.75
CA GLN A 122 -12.49 -42.13 -9.90
C GLN A 122 -13.77 -42.57 -10.61
N ALA A 123 -14.80 -41.74 -10.55
CA ALA A 123 -15.92 -41.86 -11.47
C ALA A 123 -15.43 -41.34 -12.84
N GLU A 124 -15.52 -42.18 -13.83
CA GLU A 124 -15.25 -41.83 -15.23
C GLU A 124 -16.19 -40.70 -15.66
N GLU A 125 -15.61 -39.59 -16.08
CA GLU A 125 -16.38 -38.50 -16.67
C GLU A 125 -16.86 -38.90 -18.09
N PRO A 126 -18.16 -38.72 -18.43
CA PRO A 126 -18.73 -39.22 -19.68
C PRO A 126 -18.25 -38.58 -20.97
N TRP A 127 -17.33 -37.62 -20.90
CA TRP A 127 -16.82 -36.88 -22.07
C TRP A 127 -15.34 -37.12 -22.39
N ALA A 128 -14.69 -38.05 -21.69
CA ALA A 128 -13.32 -38.40 -22.02
C ALA A 128 -13.32 -39.23 -23.30
N THR A 129 -13.06 -38.64 -24.46
CA THR A 129 -12.76 -39.33 -25.69
C THR A 129 -11.37 -39.96 -25.59
N PRO A 130 -11.22 -41.28 -25.80
CA PRO A 130 -9.93 -41.93 -25.87
C PRO A 130 -9.25 -41.59 -27.19
N GLY A 131 -8.11 -40.94 -27.15
CA GLY A 131 -7.15 -40.87 -28.26
C GLY A 131 -7.07 -39.56 -29.00
N SER A 132 -6.21 -38.69 -28.52
CA SER A 132 -5.18 -38.00 -29.32
C SER A 132 -4.26 -37.24 -28.39
N ALA A 133 -3.07 -37.79 -28.17
CA ALA A 133 -1.96 -37.03 -27.62
C ALA A 133 -1.56 -35.99 -28.66
N ALA A 134 -1.97 -34.74 -28.43
CA ALA A 134 -1.38 -33.61 -29.12
C ALA A 134 -0.16 -33.17 -28.32
N PRO A 135 1.04 -33.05 -28.95
CA PRO A 135 2.21 -32.57 -28.26
C PRO A 135 2.01 -31.09 -27.90
N ASP A 136 2.46 -30.74 -26.67
CA ASP A 136 2.45 -29.41 -26.12
C ASP A 136 3.02 -28.38 -27.11
N ALA A 137 2.19 -27.47 -27.60
CA ALA A 137 2.53 -26.43 -28.53
C ALA A 137 3.40 -25.31 -27.91
N TRP A 138 3.79 -25.46 -26.64
CA TRP A 138 4.60 -24.46 -25.89
C TRP A 138 6.08 -24.80 -25.79
N SER A 139 6.54 -25.92 -26.40
CA SER A 139 7.94 -26.37 -26.30
C SER A 139 8.77 -26.13 -27.57
N ALA A 140 8.30 -25.35 -28.53
CA ALA A 140 9.10 -24.96 -29.68
C ALA A 140 9.90 -23.69 -29.38
N PRO A 141 11.24 -23.70 -29.41
CA PRO A 141 12.02 -22.49 -29.41
C PRO A 141 11.79 -21.75 -30.72
N GLY A 142 11.10 -20.61 -30.65
CA GLY A 142 10.90 -19.74 -31.81
C GLY A 142 12.23 -19.17 -32.26
N SER A 143 12.69 -19.57 -33.44
CA SER A 143 13.75 -18.86 -34.16
C SER A 143 13.13 -17.55 -34.67
N TYR A 144 13.47 -16.45 -34.01
CA TYR A 144 13.23 -15.13 -34.56
C TYR A 144 14.24 -14.91 -35.70
N GLY A 145 13.76 -15.05 -36.93
CA GLY A 145 14.46 -14.60 -38.10
C GLY A 145 14.59 -13.08 -38.09
N ASP A 146 15.82 -12.66 -38.19
CA ASP A 146 16.25 -11.28 -38.40
C ASP A 146 15.81 -10.85 -39.80
N ASP A 147 14.71 -10.08 -39.89
CA ASP A 147 14.34 -9.31 -41.09
C ASP A 147 13.44 -8.15 -40.67
N THR A 148 14.06 -7.06 -40.25
CA THR A 148 13.48 -5.73 -40.25
C THR A 148 14.04 -4.94 -41.40
N PRO A 149 13.28 -4.64 -42.45
CA PRO A 149 13.64 -3.55 -43.38
C PRO A 149 13.15 -2.22 -42.78
N PHE A 150 14.12 -1.33 -42.59
CA PHE A 150 14.07 0.10 -42.26
C PHE A 150 13.90 0.43 -40.77
#